data_52dede8393733af5ef088c724b8a552f
#
_entry.id   52dede8393733af5ef088c724b8a552f
#
_cell.length_a   1.000
_cell.length_b   1.000
_cell.length_c   1.000
_cell.angle_alpha   90.00
_cell.angle_beta   90.00
_cell.angle_gamma   90.00
#
_symmetry.space_group_name_H-M   'P 1'
#
loop_
_entity.id
_entity.type
_entity.pdbx_description
1 polymer ?
#
loop_
_entity_poly.entity_id
_entity_poly.type
_entity_poly.pdbx_seq_one_letter_code
_entity_poly.pdbx_strand_id
1 'polypeptide(L)'
;ISYKYGYASPTSFTKAFQQFHGVTPKEARDKETELKIAPKMQTSNRQQYSWHIEQREAFRLVGKSRTFSCRNGEHYAQIPAFWNECQRAGDLAALSSLDRGKNKGIFGLFTHFDEQLNETTYSIMVECDQEVPPGFEETAIRKASWAVFDCRGSIPQSIHNGWNYLNEEWLIKYPFKHAPCPELEWYSDGDQTSDTYKAQIWIPIIEER
;
A
#
# COMPACT_ATOMS: atom_id res chain seq x y z
N ILE A 1 23.00 -0.07 -8.24
CA ILE A 1 22.28 1.23 -8.30
C ILE A 1 20.78 0.98 -8.14
N SER A 2 20.13 0.13 -8.97
CA SER A 2 18.68 -0.11 -8.94
C SER A 2 18.14 -0.43 -7.54
N TYR A 3 18.68 -1.45 -6.89
CA TYR A 3 18.27 -1.86 -5.53
C TYR A 3 18.55 -0.79 -4.46
N LYS A 4 19.65 0.00 -4.62
CA LYS A 4 19.97 1.11 -3.72
C LYS A 4 18.90 2.22 -3.75
N TYR A 5 18.20 2.36 -4.86
CA TYR A 5 17.15 3.38 -5.07
C TYR A 5 15.75 2.78 -5.09
N GLY A 6 15.54 1.62 -4.45
CA GLY A 6 14.22 1.04 -4.21
C GLY A 6 13.55 0.36 -5.42
N TYR A 7 14.28 0.17 -6.52
CA TYR A 7 13.71 -0.55 -7.67
C TYR A 7 13.80 -2.06 -7.49
N ALA A 8 12.72 -2.76 -7.75
CA ALA A 8 12.62 -4.22 -7.63
C ALA A 8 13.59 -4.97 -8.57
N SER A 9 14.03 -4.36 -9.67
CA SER A 9 14.97 -4.97 -10.61
C SER A 9 15.78 -3.92 -11.39
N PRO A 10 16.95 -4.30 -11.97
CA PRO A 10 17.68 -3.45 -12.91
C PRO A 10 16.85 -3.03 -14.12
N THR A 11 15.93 -3.90 -14.57
CA THR A 11 15.06 -3.61 -15.71
C THR A 11 14.03 -2.53 -15.40
N SER A 12 13.41 -2.56 -14.22
CA SER A 12 12.46 -1.52 -13.79
C SER A 12 13.16 -0.17 -13.62
N PHE A 13 14.38 -0.16 -13.05
CA PHE A 13 15.21 1.04 -13.00
C PHE A 13 15.51 1.58 -14.40
N THR A 14 15.96 0.72 -15.33
CA THR A 14 16.31 1.13 -16.70
C THR A 14 15.10 1.76 -17.42
N LYS A 15 13.91 1.17 -17.30
CA LYS A 15 12.67 1.71 -17.88
C LYS A 15 12.32 3.08 -17.31
N ALA A 16 12.31 3.22 -16.00
CA ALA A 16 12.01 4.48 -15.33
C ALA A 16 13.03 5.57 -15.68
N PHE A 17 14.31 5.22 -15.69
CA PHE A 17 15.40 6.11 -16.07
C PHE A 17 15.24 6.60 -17.52
N GLN A 18 14.99 5.69 -18.46
CA GLN A 18 14.79 6.03 -19.86
C GLN A 18 13.53 6.89 -20.09
N GLN A 19 12.44 6.58 -19.38
CA GLN A 19 11.23 7.37 -19.45
C GLN A 19 11.44 8.81 -18.98
N PHE A 20 12.25 9.01 -17.94
CA PHE A 20 12.52 10.32 -17.38
C PHE A 20 13.58 11.09 -18.16
N HIS A 21 14.72 10.48 -18.45
CA HIS A 21 15.87 11.13 -19.06
C HIS A 21 15.88 11.06 -20.60
N GLY A 22 15.10 10.16 -21.21
CA GLY A 22 15.06 9.93 -22.66
C GLY A 22 16.18 9.01 -23.17
N VAL A 23 17.11 8.62 -22.30
CA VAL A 23 18.25 7.74 -22.61
C VAL A 23 18.36 6.64 -21.56
N THR A 24 18.97 5.51 -21.91
CA THR A 24 19.21 4.44 -20.94
C THR A 24 20.36 4.80 -19.98
N PRO A 25 20.44 4.15 -18.78
CA PRO A 25 21.55 4.34 -17.85
C PRO A 25 22.94 4.00 -18.45
N LYS A 26 22.96 3.11 -19.46
CA LYS A 26 24.19 2.76 -20.17
C LYS A 26 24.60 3.90 -21.11
N GLU A 27 23.69 4.37 -21.94
CA GLU A 27 23.94 5.50 -22.85
C GLU A 27 24.34 6.76 -22.09
N ALA A 28 23.73 7.01 -20.93
CA ALA A 28 24.07 8.15 -20.07
C ALA A 28 25.50 8.10 -19.51
N ARG A 29 26.11 6.91 -19.42
CA ARG A 29 27.52 6.73 -18.99
C ARG A 29 28.51 6.86 -20.14
N ASP A 30 28.09 6.46 -21.34
CA ASP A 30 28.98 6.37 -22.51
C ASP A 30 29.05 7.70 -23.29
N LYS A 31 28.15 8.63 -23.04
CA LYS A 31 28.10 9.95 -23.66
C LYS A 31 28.04 11.01 -22.56
N GLU A 32 28.68 12.15 -22.76
CA GLU A 32 28.43 13.38 -22.01
C GLU A 32 27.00 13.88 -22.27
N THR A 33 26.02 13.10 -21.88
CA THR A 33 24.61 13.39 -22.09
C THR A 33 24.12 14.23 -20.92
N GLU A 34 23.66 15.42 -21.21
CA GLU A 34 23.00 16.28 -20.22
C GLU A 34 21.74 15.59 -19.72
N LEU A 35 21.78 15.07 -18.50
CA LEU A 35 20.63 14.42 -17.88
C LEU A 35 19.63 15.47 -17.40
N LYS A 36 18.35 15.20 -17.60
CA LYS A 36 17.29 16.06 -17.05
C LYS A 36 17.41 16.08 -15.53
N ILE A 37 17.53 17.25 -14.96
CA ILE A 37 17.40 17.46 -13.52
C ILE A 37 15.92 17.45 -13.22
N ALA A 38 15.45 16.49 -12.41
CA ALA A 38 14.11 16.58 -11.88
C ALA A 38 13.98 17.90 -11.12
N PRO A 39 13.04 18.79 -11.48
CA PRO A 39 12.81 19.96 -10.68
C PRO A 39 12.53 19.47 -9.27
N LYS A 40 13.29 19.98 -8.27
CA LYS A 40 12.93 19.78 -6.88
C LYS A 40 11.49 20.22 -6.78
N MET A 41 10.55 19.27 -6.62
CA MET A 41 9.17 19.65 -6.32
C MET A 41 9.24 20.50 -5.06
N GLN A 42 9.10 21.80 -5.23
CA GLN A 42 8.79 22.69 -4.12
C GLN A 42 7.34 22.34 -3.77
N THR A 43 7.19 21.34 -2.92
CA THR A 43 5.91 21.09 -2.25
C THR A 43 5.70 22.26 -1.30
N SER A 44 5.06 23.30 -1.81
CA SER A 44 4.62 24.47 -1.05
C SER A 44 3.47 24.13 -0.08
N ASN A 45 3.17 22.88 0.12
CA ASN A 45 2.37 22.32 1.21
C ASN A 45 2.93 20.92 1.52
N ARG A 46 4.00 20.85 2.32
CA ARG A 46 4.39 19.59 2.96
C ARG A 46 3.26 19.23 3.93
N GLN A 47 2.35 18.41 3.48
CA GLN A 47 1.44 17.73 4.37
C GLN A 47 2.31 16.87 5.28
N GLN A 48 2.49 17.32 6.52
CA GLN A 48 3.26 16.56 7.51
C GLN A 48 2.36 15.40 7.93
N TYR A 49 2.65 14.21 7.41
CA TYR A 49 1.97 12.99 7.84
C TYR A 49 2.33 12.72 9.30
N SER A 50 1.31 12.65 10.17
CA SER A 50 1.50 12.10 11.50
C SER A 50 1.66 10.59 11.39
N TRP A 51 2.62 10.05 12.12
CA TRP A 51 2.80 8.62 12.20
C TRP A 51 3.28 8.25 13.61
N HIS A 52 3.04 7.00 13.99
CA HIS A 52 3.46 6.45 15.28
C HIS A 52 3.80 4.96 15.12
N ILE A 53 4.47 4.40 16.14
CA ILE A 53 4.70 2.96 16.20
C ILE A 53 3.60 2.34 17.05
N GLU A 54 2.92 1.32 16.52
CA GLU A 54 1.96 0.50 17.22
C GLU A 54 2.43 -0.96 17.26
N GLN A 55 2.48 -1.54 18.46
CA GLN A 55 2.73 -2.98 18.61
C GLN A 55 1.39 -3.70 18.70
N ARG A 56 1.20 -4.70 17.85
CA ARG A 56 -0.01 -5.52 17.89
C ARG A 56 0.33 -6.99 18.06
N GLU A 57 -0.43 -7.65 18.91
CA GLU A 57 -0.48 -9.10 18.95
C GLU A 57 -1.02 -9.65 17.63
N ALA A 58 -0.87 -10.96 17.42
CA ALA A 58 -1.44 -11.61 16.26
C ALA A 58 -2.98 -11.41 16.24
N PHE A 59 -3.52 -11.10 15.07
CA PHE A 59 -4.96 -10.92 14.88
C PHE A 59 -5.40 -11.54 13.57
N ARG A 60 -6.71 -11.73 13.43
CA ARG A 60 -7.31 -12.37 12.26
C ARG A 60 -8.15 -11.37 11.50
N LEU A 61 -7.98 -11.39 10.19
CA LEU A 61 -8.80 -10.66 9.23
C LEU A 61 -9.70 -11.65 8.49
N VAL A 62 -10.92 -11.24 8.21
CA VAL A 62 -11.93 -12.02 7.46
C VAL A 62 -12.50 -11.15 6.35
N GLY A 63 -12.61 -11.68 5.14
CA GLY A 63 -13.12 -10.93 4.01
C GLY A 63 -13.09 -11.61 2.66
N LYS A 64 -12.94 -10.83 1.62
CA LYS A 64 -12.88 -11.26 0.22
C LYS A 64 -11.50 -11.04 -0.34
N SER A 65 -11.02 -12.00 -1.13
CA SER A 65 -9.74 -11.90 -1.83
C SER A 65 -9.94 -12.10 -3.32
N ARG A 66 -9.04 -11.49 -4.11
CA ARG A 66 -8.99 -11.70 -5.56
C ARG A 66 -7.55 -11.57 -6.05
N THR A 67 -7.17 -12.45 -6.97
CA THR A 67 -5.88 -12.38 -7.66
C THR A 67 -5.99 -11.51 -8.90
N PHE A 68 -4.99 -10.66 -9.10
CA PHE A 68 -4.90 -9.69 -10.19
C PHE A 68 -3.58 -9.82 -10.93
N SER A 69 -3.60 -9.62 -12.25
CA SER A 69 -2.40 -9.47 -13.05
C SER A 69 -1.70 -8.14 -12.71
N CYS A 70 -0.39 -8.21 -12.46
CA CYS A 70 0.44 -7.01 -12.28
C CYS A 70 1.07 -6.50 -13.58
N ARG A 71 0.76 -7.17 -14.71
CA ARG A 71 1.30 -6.78 -16.02
C ARG A 71 0.86 -5.36 -16.36
N ASN A 72 1.83 -4.52 -16.73
CA ASN A 72 1.59 -3.12 -17.08
C ASN A 72 0.82 -2.31 -16.02
N GLY A 73 0.76 -2.77 -14.76
CA GLY A 73 0.04 -2.09 -13.69
C GLY A 73 -1.49 -2.27 -13.73
N GLU A 74 -2.00 -3.30 -14.41
CA GLU A 74 -3.44 -3.57 -14.57
C GLU A 74 -4.18 -3.64 -13.24
N HIS A 75 -3.57 -4.20 -12.19
CA HIS A 75 -4.15 -4.29 -10.85
C HIS A 75 -4.58 -2.93 -10.29
N TYR A 76 -3.86 -1.83 -10.60
CA TYR A 76 -4.25 -0.50 -10.12
C TYR A 76 -5.60 -0.03 -10.63
N ALA A 77 -6.00 -0.44 -11.83
CA ALA A 77 -7.31 -0.14 -12.38
C ALA A 77 -8.39 -1.15 -11.94
N GLN A 78 -7.99 -2.38 -11.68
CA GLN A 78 -8.91 -3.49 -11.34
C GLN A 78 -9.28 -3.52 -9.85
N ILE A 79 -8.39 -3.14 -8.93
CA ILE A 79 -8.67 -3.10 -7.49
C ILE A 79 -9.86 -2.17 -7.16
N PRO A 80 -9.97 -0.94 -7.68
CA PRO A 80 -11.15 -0.10 -7.46
C PRO A 80 -12.45 -0.73 -7.97
N ALA A 81 -12.38 -1.46 -9.10
CA ALA A 81 -13.55 -2.20 -9.59
C ALA A 81 -13.98 -3.32 -8.64
N PHE A 82 -13.03 -4.02 -8.03
CA PHE A 82 -13.30 -5.04 -7.01
C PHE A 82 -13.98 -4.46 -5.76
N TRP A 83 -13.52 -3.31 -5.26
CA TRP A 83 -14.19 -2.58 -4.19
C TRP A 83 -15.64 -2.24 -4.54
N ASN A 84 -15.88 -1.72 -5.74
CA ASN A 84 -17.23 -1.40 -6.23
C ASN A 84 -18.11 -2.63 -6.38
N GLU A 85 -17.56 -3.76 -6.78
CA GLU A 85 -18.30 -5.03 -6.85
C GLU A 85 -18.71 -5.51 -5.45
N CYS A 86 -17.79 -5.54 -4.49
CA CYS A 86 -18.07 -5.89 -3.09
C CYS A 86 -19.14 -4.95 -2.48
N GLN A 87 -19.07 -3.65 -2.80
CA GLN A 87 -20.08 -2.69 -2.35
C GLN A 87 -21.47 -3.04 -2.92
N ARG A 88 -21.56 -3.30 -4.22
CA ARG A 88 -22.83 -3.63 -4.88
C ARG A 88 -23.40 -4.98 -4.47
N ALA A 89 -22.53 -5.94 -4.18
CA ALA A 89 -22.92 -7.27 -3.69
C ALA A 89 -23.39 -7.25 -2.22
N GLY A 90 -23.16 -6.16 -1.48
CA GLY A 90 -23.46 -6.07 -0.05
C GLY A 90 -22.37 -6.67 0.84
N ASP A 91 -21.25 -7.12 0.27
CA ASP A 91 -20.14 -7.72 1.01
C ASP A 91 -19.54 -6.73 2.03
N LEU A 92 -19.39 -5.44 1.66
CA LEU A 92 -18.84 -4.44 2.58
C LEU A 92 -19.76 -4.21 3.80
N ALA A 93 -21.07 -4.20 3.62
CA ALA A 93 -22.03 -4.10 4.71
C ALA A 93 -21.99 -5.35 5.62
N ALA A 94 -21.86 -6.54 5.02
CA ALA A 94 -21.68 -7.78 5.77
C ALA A 94 -20.38 -7.76 6.58
N LEU A 95 -19.27 -7.33 5.98
CA LEU A 95 -17.97 -7.19 6.65
C LEU A 95 -18.04 -6.18 7.81
N SER A 96 -18.64 -5.01 7.61
CA SER A 96 -18.81 -4.02 8.69
C SER A 96 -19.59 -4.60 9.87
N SER A 97 -20.56 -5.48 9.63
CA SER A 97 -21.31 -6.16 10.71
C SER A 97 -20.50 -7.23 11.45
N LEU A 98 -19.48 -7.80 10.79
CA LEU A 98 -18.58 -8.79 11.36
C LEU A 98 -17.40 -8.17 12.10
N ASP A 99 -17.10 -6.89 11.84
CA ASP A 99 -15.95 -6.21 12.42
C ASP A 99 -15.99 -6.21 13.96
N ARG A 100 -14.96 -6.78 14.58
CA ARG A 100 -14.73 -6.83 16.03
C ARG A 100 -13.46 -6.12 16.44
N GLY A 101 -12.79 -5.48 15.46
CA GLY A 101 -11.56 -4.73 15.68
C GLY A 101 -11.70 -3.63 16.71
N LYS A 102 -10.60 -3.31 17.37
CA LYS A 102 -10.48 -2.17 18.29
C LYS A 102 -10.82 -0.86 17.57
N ASN A 103 -10.34 -0.73 16.35
CA ASN A 103 -10.61 0.40 15.47
C ASN A 103 -11.52 -0.10 14.34
N LYS A 104 -12.79 0.28 14.38
CA LYS A 104 -13.75 -0.10 13.35
C LYS A 104 -13.33 0.42 11.98
N GLY A 105 -13.32 -0.45 10.98
CA GLY A 105 -12.95 -0.10 9.63
C GLY A 105 -12.57 -1.30 8.77
N ILE A 106 -12.37 -1.07 7.49
CA ILE A 106 -12.04 -2.10 6.51
C ILE A 106 -10.55 -2.02 6.19
N PHE A 107 -9.90 -3.17 6.13
CA PHE A 107 -8.51 -3.30 5.68
C PHE A 107 -8.47 -3.69 4.21
N GLY A 108 -7.63 -2.99 3.44
CA GLY A 108 -7.13 -3.41 2.14
C GLY A 108 -5.69 -3.92 2.29
N LEU A 109 -5.35 -5.08 1.73
CA LEU A 109 -4.01 -5.62 1.86
C LEU A 109 -3.63 -6.52 0.69
N PHE A 110 -2.34 -6.51 0.36
CA PHE A 110 -1.74 -7.46 -0.55
C PHE A 110 -1.23 -8.66 0.24
N THR A 111 -1.83 -9.84 0.02
CA THR A 111 -1.51 -11.04 0.80
C THR A 111 -0.50 -11.96 0.14
N HIS A 112 -0.38 -11.91 -1.17
CA HIS A 112 0.52 -12.76 -1.94
C HIS A 112 0.96 -12.07 -3.22
N PHE A 113 2.22 -12.29 -3.60
CA PHE A 113 2.75 -11.89 -4.90
C PHE A 113 3.49 -13.07 -5.52
N ASP A 114 3.06 -13.50 -6.71
CA ASP A 114 3.71 -14.53 -7.51
C ASP A 114 4.57 -13.88 -8.59
N GLU A 115 5.89 -13.97 -8.42
CA GLU A 115 6.85 -13.40 -9.39
C GLU A 115 6.81 -14.10 -10.75
N GLN A 116 6.51 -15.40 -10.79
CA GLN A 116 6.53 -16.19 -12.04
C GLN A 116 5.32 -15.85 -12.91
N LEU A 117 4.15 -15.74 -12.31
CA LEU A 117 2.91 -15.38 -12.99
C LEU A 117 2.75 -13.88 -13.13
N ASN A 118 3.52 -13.09 -12.37
CA ASN A 118 3.38 -11.64 -12.23
C ASN A 118 1.94 -11.28 -11.79
N GLU A 119 1.50 -11.93 -10.73
CA GLU A 119 0.17 -11.77 -10.14
C GLU A 119 0.26 -11.39 -8.68
N THR A 120 -0.74 -10.69 -8.19
CA THR A 120 -0.90 -10.35 -6.77
C THR A 120 -2.31 -10.67 -6.28
N THR A 121 -2.41 -11.11 -5.03
CA THR A 121 -3.71 -11.26 -4.37
C THR A 121 -3.95 -10.05 -3.49
N TYR A 122 -5.05 -9.35 -3.76
CA TYR A 122 -5.53 -8.24 -2.94
C TYR A 122 -6.80 -8.65 -2.19
N SER A 123 -6.89 -8.25 -0.93
CA SER A 123 -7.97 -8.63 -0.04
C SER A 123 -8.62 -7.41 0.59
N ILE A 124 -9.94 -7.48 0.78
CA ILE A 124 -10.78 -6.50 1.47
C ILE A 124 -11.35 -7.20 2.69
N MET A 125 -10.92 -6.82 3.88
CA MET A 125 -11.15 -7.59 5.10
C MET A 125 -11.45 -6.71 6.31
N VAL A 126 -12.02 -7.30 7.35
CA VAL A 126 -12.20 -6.68 8.67
C VAL A 126 -11.58 -7.54 9.76
N GLU A 127 -11.25 -6.95 10.90
CA GLU A 127 -10.78 -7.69 12.06
C GLU A 127 -11.96 -8.46 12.69
N CYS A 128 -11.85 -9.80 12.74
CA CYS A 128 -12.92 -10.66 13.22
C CYS A 128 -12.35 -11.90 13.88
N ASP A 129 -12.83 -12.22 15.08
CA ASP A 129 -12.49 -13.41 15.86
C ASP A 129 -13.58 -14.50 15.84
N GLN A 130 -14.70 -14.23 15.16
CA GLN A 130 -15.86 -15.14 15.05
C GLN A 130 -15.66 -16.14 13.91
N GLU A 131 -16.58 -17.10 13.79
CA GLU A 131 -16.62 -18.05 12.69
C GLU A 131 -16.70 -17.32 11.34
N VAL A 132 -15.97 -17.83 10.36
CA VAL A 132 -15.91 -17.26 9.01
C VAL A 132 -17.19 -17.63 8.25
N PRO A 133 -18.02 -16.67 7.85
CA PRO A 133 -19.24 -16.98 7.12
C PRO A 133 -18.94 -17.58 5.73
N PRO A 134 -19.87 -18.38 5.17
CA PRO A 134 -19.73 -18.91 3.82
C PRO A 134 -19.47 -17.79 2.79
N GLY A 135 -18.49 -18.00 1.91
CA GLY A 135 -18.13 -17.06 0.86
C GLY A 135 -17.14 -15.96 1.29
N PHE A 136 -16.68 -15.98 2.54
CA PHE A 136 -15.55 -15.19 3.03
C PHE A 136 -14.35 -16.09 3.31
N GLU A 137 -13.17 -15.47 3.35
CA GLU A 137 -11.88 -16.11 3.63
C GLU A 137 -11.24 -15.47 4.86
N GLU A 138 -10.27 -16.15 5.46
CA GLU A 138 -9.51 -15.60 6.58
C GLU A 138 -8.03 -15.44 6.26
N THR A 139 -7.41 -14.45 6.89
CA THR A 139 -5.97 -14.21 6.85
C THR A 139 -5.47 -13.92 8.27
N ALA A 140 -4.49 -14.69 8.72
CA ALA A 140 -3.84 -14.46 10.01
C ALA A 140 -2.71 -13.45 9.85
N ILE A 141 -2.78 -12.36 10.60
CA ILE A 141 -1.72 -11.37 10.71
C ILE A 141 -0.90 -11.69 11.95
N ARG A 142 0.42 -11.84 11.77
CA ARG A 142 1.34 -12.17 12.86
C ARG A 142 1.55 -10.97 13.77
N LYS A 143 1.95 -11.24 15.02
CA LYS A 143 2.45 -10.21 15.93
C LYS A 143 3.57 -9.42 15.28
N ALA A 144 3.46 -8.11 15.26
CA ALA A 144 4.45 -7.21 14.67
C ALA A 144 4.40 -5.81 15.32
N SER A 145 5.48 -5.05 15.11
CA SER A 145 5.49 -3.59 15.26
C SER A 145 5.15 -2.96 13.93
N TRP A 146 4.34 -1.93 13.96
CA TRP A 146 3.81 -1.24 12.78
C TRP A 146 4.13 0.24 12.84
N ALA A 147 4.66 0.80 11.78
CA ALA A 147 4.62 2.24 11.56
C ALA A 147 3.27 2.57 10.93
N VAL A 148 2.43 3.30 11.65
CA VAL A 148 1.06 3.67 11.26
C VAL A 148 1.02 5.13 10.85
N PHE A 149 0.59 5.40 9.63
CA PHE A 149 0.53 6.74 9.04
C PHE A 149 -0.91 7.18 8.89
N ASP A 150 -1.27 8.33 9.44
CA ASP A 150 -2.58 8.93 9.26
C ASP A 150 -2.67 9.62 7.90
N CYS A 151 -3.61 9.17 7.08
CA CYS A 151 -3.99 9.79 5.82
C CYS A 151 -5.35 10.47 5.98
N ARG A 152 -5.42 11.76 5.67
CA ARG A 152 -6.67 12.53 5.75
C ARG A 152 -7.02 13.13 4.40
N GLY A 153 -8.30 13.04 4.05
CA GLY A 153 -8.83 13.56 2.80
C GLY A 153 -9.52 12.48 1.96
N SER A 154 -10.05 12.88 0.83
CA SER A 154 -10.79 11.99 -0.06
C SER A 154 -9.93 10.84 -0.61
N ILE A 155 -10.57 9.68 -0.77
CA ILE A 155 -9.98 8.49 -1.40
C ILE A 155 -10.25 8.57 -2.91
N PRO A 156 -9.26 8.19 -3.77
CA PRO A 156 -7.98 7.52 -3.44
C PRO A 156 -6.81 8.48 -3.14
N GLN A 157 -6.98 9.79 -3.30
CA GLN A 157 -5.88 10.74 -3.32
C GLN A 157 -5.07 10.77 -2.01
N SER A 158 -5.75 10.72 -0.86
CA SER A 158 -5.06 10.77 0.44
C SER A 158 -4.15 9.56 0.68
N ILE A 159 -4.57 8.36 0.29
CA ILE A 159 -3.76 7.13 0.36
C ILE A 159 -2.61 7.19 -0.64
N HIS A 160 -2.86 7.60 -1.89
CA HIS A 160 -1.79 7.73 -2.88
C HIS A 160 -0.70 8.71 -2.43
N ASN A 161 -1.10 9.85 -1.87
CA ASN A 161 -0.15 10.82 -1.32
C ASN A 161 0.63 10.25 -0.12
N GLY A 162 -0.03 9.44 0.73
CA GLY A 162 0.60 8.73 1.83
C GLY A 162 1.68 7.75 1.34
N TRP A 163 1.38 6.94 0.35
CA TRP A 163 2.34 6.01 -0.27
C TRP A 163 3.51 6.74 -0.92
N ASN A 164 3.27 7.86 -1.61
CA ASN A 164 4.34 8.67 -2.19
C ASN A 164 5.28 9.20 -1.10
N TYR A 165 4.72 9.77 -0.01
CA TYR A 165 5.52 10.22 1.13
C TYR A 165 6.35 9.08 1.75
N LEU A 166 5.75 7.92 1.95
CA LEU A 166 6.44 6.74 2.46
C LEU A 166 7.64 6.35 1.61
N ASN A 167 7.43 6.20 0.31
CA ASN A 167 8.45 5.72 -0.63
C ASN A 167 9.54 6.76 -0.93
N GLU A 168 9.18 8.03 -1.00
CA GLU A 168 10.09 9.09 -1.42
C GLU A 168 10.86 9.75 -0.25
N GLU A 169 10.27 9.76 0.95
CA GLU A 169 10.85 10.46 2.09
C GLU A 169 11.07 9.56 3.31
N TRP A 170 10.04 8.84 3.77
CA TRP A 170 10.10 8.19 5.07
C TRP A 170 11.03 6.97 5.10
N LEU A 171 10.92 6.07 4.14
CA LEU A 171 11.78 4.88 4.04
C LEU A 171 13.25 5.22 3.83
N ILE A 172 13.54 6.42 3.30
CA ILE A 172 14.92 6.90 3.13
C ILE A 172 15.45 7.46 4.45
N LYS A 173 14.59 8.07 5.25
CA LYS A 173 14.95 8.80 6.46
C LYS A 173 15.09 7.91 7.70
N TYR A 174 14.28 6.86 7.79
CA TYR A 174 14.19 6.03 9.00
C TYR A 174 14.79 4.63 8.76
N PRO A 175 15.64 4.12 9.70
CA PRO A 175 16.37 2.87 9.54
C PRO A 175 15.53 1.64 9.94
N PHE A 176 14.29 1.56 9.47
CA PHE A 176 13.46 0.38 9.71
C PHE A 176 13.59 -0.61 8.55
N LYS A 177 13.67 -1.90 8.90
CA LYS A 177 13.50 -2.98 7.93
C LYS A 177 12.04 -3.43 7.91
N HIS A 178 11.56 -3.82 6.75
CA HIS A 178 10.24 -4.41 6.61
C HIS A 178 10.17 -5.78 7.30
N ALA A 179 9.19 -5.97 8.18
CA ALA A 179 8.92 -7.25 8.80
C ALA A 179 8.17 -8.19 7.81
N PRO A 180 8.23 -9.53 8.00
CA PRO A 180 7.57 -10.50 7.10
C PRO A 180 6.06 -10.57 7.37
N CYS A 181 5.38 -9.45 7.22
CA CYS A 181 3.93 -9.28 7.29
C CYS A 181 3.47 -8.47 6.07
N PRO A 182 2.21 -8.60 5.63
CA PRO A 182 1.68 -7.74 4.58
C PRO A 182 1.58 -6.28 5.04
N GLU A 183 1.72 -5.34 4.12
CA GLU A 183 1.34 -3.95 4.33
C GLU A 183 -0.17 -3.83 4.33
N LEU A 184 -0.72 -2.94 5.20
CA LEU A 184 -2.15 -2.77 5.33
C LEU A 184 -2.55 -1.33 5.03
N GLU A 185 -3.67 -1.17 4.38
CA GLU A 185 -4.41 0.07 4.30
C GLU A 185 -5.66 -0.08 5.17
N TRP A 186 -5.90 0.85 6.08
CA TRP A 186 -7.11 0.87 6.89
C TRP A 186 -7.98 2.05 6.49
N TYR A 187 -9.28 1.79 6.37
CA TYR A 187 -10.30 2.72 5.93
C TYR A 187 -11.39 2.83 6.99
N SER A 188 -11.59 4.02 7.56
CA SER A 188 -12.66 4.26 8.54
C SER A 188 -14.04 4.15 7.91
N ASP A 189 -15.05 4.00 8.75
CA ASP A 189 -16.42 4.27 8.33
C ASP A 189 -16.59 5.74 7.94
N GLY A 190 -17.55 6.03 7.04
CA GLY A 190 -17.92 7.36 6.64
C GLY A 190 -17.81 7.65 5.15
N ASP A 191 -17.93 8.93 4.81
CA ASP A 191 -17.90 9.41 3.42
C ASP A 191 -16.47 9.51 2.91
N GLN A 192 -16.08 8.60 2.03
CA GLN A 192 -14.75 8.52 1.41
C GLN A 192 -14.45 9.72 0.47
N THR A 193 -15.43 10.52 0.13
CA THR A 193 -15.24 11.73 -0.70
C THR A 193 -14.94 12.97 0.14
N SER A 194 -15.07 12.88 1.48
CA SER A 194 -14.85 13.97 2.40
C SER A 194 -13.37 14.34 2.53
N ASP A 195 -13.08 15.64 2.60
CA ASP A 195 -11.74 16.16 2.90
C ASP A 195 -11.25 15.82 4.32
N THR A 196 -12.14 15.38 5.20
CA THR A 196 -11.84 14.98 6.58
C THR A 196 -11.86 13.46 6.77
N TYR A 197 -12.07 12.68 5.71
CA TYR A 197 -12.07 11.23 5.77
C TYR A 197 -10.75 10.71 6.34
N LYS A 198 -10.83 9.63 7.11
CA LYS A 198 -9.66 9.05 7.79
C LYS A 198 -9.32 7.70 7.16
N ALA A 199 -8.08 7.57 6.74
CA ALA A 199 -7.50 6.30 6.36
C ALA A 199 -6.10 6.20 6.96
N GLN A 200 -5.51 5.02 6.95
CA GLN A 200 -4.15 4.79 7.46
C GLN A 200 -3.39 3.83 6.55
N ILE A 201 -2.07 3.99 6.51
CA ILE A 201 -1.15 3.01 5.94
C ILE A 201 -0.36 2.42 7.09
N TRP A 202 -0.26 1.10 7.14
CA TRP A 202 0.43 0.35 8.18
C TRP A 202 1.58 -0.43 7.56
N ILE A 203 2.81 -0.05 7.90
CA ILE A 203 4.03 -0.72 7.45
C ILE A 203 4.58 -1.59 8.57
N PRO A 204 4.69 -2.90 8.37
CA PRO A 204 5.29 -3.79 9.37
C PRO A 204 6.80 -3.56 9.44
N ILE A 205 7.33 -3.27 10.63
CA ILE A 205 8.71 -2.85 10.82
C ILE A 205 9.47 -3.76 11.80
N ILE A 206 10.78 -3.86 11.57
CA ILE A 206 11.77 -4.37 12.53
C ILE A 206 12.70 -3.20 12.84
N GLU A 207 12.84 -2.87 14.13
CA GLU A 207 13.86 -1.91 14.57
C GLU A 207 15.24 -2.57 14.47
N GLU A 208 16.17 -1.97 13.75
CA GLU A 208 17.58 -2.35 13.82
C GLU A 208 18.13 -1.89 15.17
N ARG A 209 18.53 -2.86 16.01
CA ARG A 209 19.22 -2.60 17.26
C ARG A 209 20.71 -2.33 17.03
#